data_a48c14b4c6b04c131579d01d6736632f
#
_entry.id   a48c14b4c6b04c131579d01d6736632f
#
_cell.length_a   1.000
_cell.length_b   1.000
_cell.length_c   1.000
_cell.angle_alpha   90.00
_cell.angle_beta   90.00
_cell.angle_gamma   90.00
#
_symmetry.space_group_name_H-M   'P 1'
#
loop_
_entity.id
_entity.type
_entity.pdbx_description
1 polymer ?
#
loop_
_entity_poly.entity_id
_entity_poly.type
_entity_poly.pdbx_seq_one_letter_code
_entity_poly.pdbx_strand_id
1 'polypeptide(L)'
;MVRINVEDQKDTVWKLNGIKPFNEEMTFYYDESGNCRKFYLTDNGFNDPEAIKGDFVLAGIAHNGKSYEIDLVSLHEALEYKEGQKELKFKHLYYNSADFVSFMGSKRATEFLEWLDKSGLYIHYSALNNLFYSLVDIVDSLWETHPMCIMYFWDIKNALYDFTIEHQDEVIDILIRHTYPDVKDTVSFCYELCDLISKYNDDSIYNPGFFLELFRQMLKAAGKIGKLPFIQDNEPNMLIKEYYLFYLERCEIFSKSLHIFDEEKAVEKKLSNIQLYEHGKILNHYKFVKSHEN
;
A
#
# COMPACT_ATOMS: atom_id res chain seq x y z
N MET A 1 7.83 -21.93 -10.08
CA MET A 1 6.41 -21.45 -10.05
C MET A 1 5.91 -21.64 -8.64
N VAL A 2 5.56 -20.57 -7.96
CA VAL A 2 4.98 -20.58 -6.61
C VAL A 2 3.48 -20.86 -6.74
N ARG A 3 2.93 -21.73 -5.87
CA ARG A 3 1.49 -22.04 -5.86
C ARG A 3 0.87 -21.52 -4.58
N ILE A 4 -0.17 -20.71 -4.70
CA ILE A 4 -0.85 -20.07 -3.57
C ILE A 4 -2.31 -20.55 -3.55
N ASN A 5 -2.74 -21.11 -2.43
CA ASN A 5 -4.14 -21.42 -2.19
C ASN A 5 -4.84 -20.17 -1.65
N VAL A 6 -5.75 -19.62 -2.43
CA VAL A 6 -6.46 -18.39 -2.08
C VAL A 6 -7.37 -18.60 -0.86
N GLU A 7 -7.93 -19.80 -0.68
CA GLU A 7 -8.81 -20.09 0.48
C GLU A 7 -8.11 -19.92 1.82
N ASP A 8 -6.81 -20.26 1.88
CA ASP A 8 -6.03 -20.22 3.12
C ASP A 8 -5.72 -18.78 3.55
N GLN A 9 -5.74 -17.84 2.61
CA GLN A 9 -5.29 -16.46 2.82
C GLN A 9 -6.43 -15.44 2.88
N LYS A 10 -7.40 -15.52 1.98
CA LYS A 10 -8.43 -14.49 1.83
C LYS A 10 -9.23 -14.21 3.10
N ASP A 11 -9.59 -15.24 3.87
CA ASP A 11 -10.32 -15.08 5.13
C ASP A 11 -9.51 -14.32 6.18
N THR A 12 -8.19 -14.56 6.21
CA THR A 12 -7.27 -13.84 7.10
C THR A 12 -7.12 -12.39 6.65
N VAL A 13 -6.93 -12.15 5.35
CA VAL A 13 -6.81 -10.81 4.79
C VAL A 13 -8.09 -10.00 4.99
N TRP A 14 -9.27 -10.60 4.77
CA TRP A 14 -10.54 -9.94 5.05
C TRP A 14 -10.68 -9.52 6.51
N LYS A 15 -10.34 -10.41 7.44
CA LYS A 15 -10.40 -10.11 8.89
C LYS A 15 -9.42 -9.03 9.30
N LEU A 16 -8.16 -9.11 8.83
CA LEU A 16 -7.11 -8.15 9.18
C LEU A 16 -7.40 -6.74 8.66
N ASN A 17 -8.02 -6.64 7.48
CA ASN A 17 -8.35 -5.36 6.86
C ASN A 17 -9.78 -4.88 7.16
N GLY A 18 -10.54 -5.60 7.99
CA GLY A 18 -11.93 -5.26 8.30
C GLY A 18 -12.87 -5.32 7.07
N ILE A 19 -12.48 -6.07 6.05
CA ILE A 19 -13.26 -6.24 4.82
C ILE A 19 -14.28 -7.34 5.03
N LYS A 20 -15.53 -7.08 4.68
CA LYS A 20 -16.57 -8.13 4.68
C LYS A 20 -16.26 -9.18 3.62
N PRO A 21 -16.55 -10.48 3.88
CA PRO A 21 -16.41 -11.51 2.88
C PRO A 21 -17.10 -11.13 1.57
N PHE A 22 -16.33 -11.14 0.48
CA PHE A 22 -16.80 -10.73 -0.84
C PHE A 22 -16.75 -11.91 -1.79
N ASN A 23 -17.91 -12.30 -2.33
CA ASN A 23 -18.06 -13.47 -3.19
C ASN A 23 -18.81 -13.14 -4.50
N GLU A 24 -18.97 -11.87 -4.82
CA GLU A 24 -19.64 -11.43 -6.03
C GLU A 24 -18.69 -11.52 -7.24
N GLU A 25 -19.27 -11.74 -8.40
CA GLU A 25 -18.54 -11.73 -9.67
C GLU A 25 -18.54 -10.31 -10.23
N MET A 26 -17.35 -9.68 -10.23
CA MET A 26 -17.15 -8.33 -10.76
C MET A 26 -16.03 -8.32 -11.79
N THR A 27 -15.92 -7.23 -12.52
CA THR A 27 -14.75 -6.89 -13.33
C THR A 27 -14.14 -5.61 -12.79
N PHE A 28 -12.86 -5.66 -12.47
CA PHE A 28 -12.05 -4.55 -11.97
C PHE A 28 -11.08 -4.10 -13.05
N TYR A 29 -10.96 -2.80 -13.24
CA TYR A 29 -9.95 -2.15 -14.09
C TYR A 29 -9.05 -1.31 -13.20
N TYR A 30 -7.73 -1.43 -13.39
CA TYR A 30 -6.76 -0.76 -12.52
C TYR A 30 -5.74 0.03 -13.32
N ASP A 31 -5.36 1.14 -12.73
CA ASP A 31 -4.18 1.93 -13.08
C ASP A 31 -3.39 2.23 -11.81
N GLU A 32 -2.11 2.54 -11.91
CA GLU A 32 -1.28 2.89 -10.77
C GLU A 32 -0.84 4.35 -10.79
N SER A 33 -0.62 4.87 -9.59
CA SER A 33 -0.03 6.18 -9.36
C SER A 33 0.98 6.13 -8.22
N GLY A 34 1.98 6.99 -8.26
CA GLY A 34 3.01 7.06 -7.21
C GLY A 34 3.97 5.85 -7.19
N ASN A 35 4.08 5.12 -8.31
CA ASN A 35 5.01 4.00 -8.43
C ASN A 35 6.46 4.48 -8.53
N CYS A 36 7.18 4.50 -7.40
CA CYS A 36 8.60 4.84 -7.37
C CYS A 36 9.50 3.68 -7.80
N ARG A 37 8.92 2.55 -8.22
CA ARG A 37 9.58 1.29 -8.66
C ARG A 37 10.42 0.64 -7.57
N LYS A 38 11.40 1.35 -7.02
CA LYS A 38 12.26 0.91 -5.90
C LYS A 38 12.40 2.03 -4.90
N PHE A 39 12.24 1.70 -3.63
CA PHE A 39 12.47 2.62 -2.53
C PHE A 39 13.54 2.04 -1.62
N TYR A 40 14.65 2.78 -1.45
CA TYR A 40 15.82 2.29 -0.72
C TYR A 40 16.59 3.43 -0.04
N LEU A 41 17.40 3.05 0.94
CA LEU A 41 18.30 3.96 1.66
C LEU A 41 19.62 4.15 0.91
N THR A 42 20.12 5.37 0.95
CA THR A 42 21.46 5.77 0.49
C THR A 42 22.22 6.36 1.69
N ASP A 43 23.49 6.66 1.54
CA ASP A 43 24.28 7.33 2.59
C ASP A 43 23.73 8.72 2.98
N ASN A 44 22.86 9.29 2.16
CA ASN A 44 22.27 10.62 2.36
C ASN A 44 20.75 10.58 2.61
N GLY A 45 20.19 9.44 2.99
CA GLY A 45 18.75 9.23 3.20
C GLY A 45 18.09 8.43 2.08
N PHE A 46 16.84 8.72 1.76
CA PHE A 46 16.10 7.98 0.74
C PHE A 46 16.54 8.33 -0.69
N ASN A 47 16.50 7.33 -1.59
CA ASN A 47 16.77 7.53 -3.02
C ASN A 47 15.75 8.46 -3.69
N ASP A 48 14.54 8.53 -3.20
CA ASP A 48 13.47 9.42 -3.64
C ASP A 48 12.82 10.09 -2.42
N PRO A 49 13.26 11.29 -2.03
CA PRO A 49 12.70 12.01 -0.87
C PRO A 49 11.22 12.37 -1.04
N GLU A 50 10.72 12.54 -2.26
CA GLU A 50 9.31 12.85 -2.50
C GLU A 50 8.41 11.61 -2.30
N ALA A 51 8.95 10.41 -2.51
CA ALA A 51 8.23 9.16 -2.27
C ALA A 51 7.85 8.93 -0.80
N ILE A 52 8.51 9.61 0.16
CA ILE A 52 8.16 9.58 1.60
C ILE A 52 6.78 10.19 1.83
N LYS A 53 6.47 11.26 1.10
CA LYS A 53 5.22 12.02 1.21
C LYS A 53 4.14 11.50 0.29
N GLY A 54 4.53 10.68 -0.67
CA GLY A 54 3.64 10.12 -1.69
C GLY A 54 3.18 8.73 -1.32
N ASP A 55 1.98 8.41 -1.78
CA ASP A 55 1.43 7.07 -1.67
C ASP A 55 1.54 6.36 -3.01
N PHE A 56 1.88 5.07 -2.97
CA PHE A 56 1.56 4.18 -4.08
C PHE A 56 0.07 3.91 -4.04
N VAL A 57 -0.61 4.13 -5.16
CA VAL A 57 -2.05 3.91 -5.28
C VAL A 57 -2.32 2.97 -6.46
N LEU A 58 -2.98 1.86 -6.21
CA LEU A 58 -3.55 0.99 -7.23
C LEU A 58 -5.06 1.21 -7.21
N ALA A 59 -5.59 1.88 -8.22
CA ALA A 59 -6.97 2.32 -8.23
C ALA A 59 -7.64 2.13 -9.59
N GLY A 60 -8.95 2.25 -9.62
CA GLY A 60 -9.71 2.19 -10.86
C GLY A 60 -11.20 2.08 -10.64
N ILE A 61 -11.87 1.50 -11.60
CA ILE A 61 -13.32 1.30 -11.59
C ILE A 61 -13.64 -0.19 -11.59
N ALA A 62 -14.83 -0.52 -11.10
CA ALA A 62 -15.35 -1.88 -11.14
C ALA A 62 -16.84 -1.86 -11.52
N HIS A 63 -17.31 -2.96 -12.11
CA HIS A 63 -18.72 -3.19 -12.38
C HIS A 63 -19.13 -4.64 -12.07
N ASN A 64 -20.42 -4.87 -11.89
CA ASN A 64 -20.96 -6.20 -11.67
C ASN A 64 -20.87 -7.06 -12.95
N GLY A 65 -20.52 -8.32 -12.79
CA GLY A 65 -20.43 -9.30 -13.88
C GLY A 65 -19.24 -9.10 -14.82
N LYS A 66 -19.31 -9.73 -15.99
CA LYS A 66 -18.21 -9.82 -16.98
C LYS A 66 -18.26 -8.79 -18.09
N SER A 67 -19.40 -8.20 -18.33
CA SER A 67 -19.60 -7.20 -19.37
C SER A 67 -20.45 -6.06 -18.85
N TYR A 68 -20.13 -4.87 -19.29
CA TYR A 68 -20.83 -3.65 -18.93
C TYR A 68 -20.78 -2.66 -20.07
N GLU A 69 -21.91 -2.00 -20.36
CA GLU A 69 -21.99 -0.95 -21.36
C GLU A 69 -21.90 0.41 -20.68
N ILE A 70 -20.81 1.12 -20.93
CA ILE A 70 -20.57 2.46 -20.39
C ILE A 70 -21.10 3.48 -21.39
N ASP A 71 -21.91 4.44 -20.92
CA ASP A 71 -22.31 5.60 -21.71
C ASP A 71 -21.14 6.61 -21.77
N LEU A 72 -20.23 6.37 -22.71
CA LEU A 72 -19.10 7.27 -22.95
C LEU A 72 -19.55 8.58 -23.61
N VAL A 73 -20.70 8.62 -24.27
CA VAL A 73 -21.21 9.84 -24.94
C VAL A 73 -21.54 10.87 -23.85
N SER A 74 -22.34 10.49 -22.86
CA SER A 74 -22.67 11.39 -21.74
C SER A 74 -21.46 11.79 -20.91
N LEU A 75 -20.47 10.90 -20.75
CA LEU A 75 -19.20 11.25 -20.09
C LEU A 75 -18.42 12.31 -20.90
N HIS A 76 -18.32 12.14 -22.20
CA HIS A 76 -17.61 13.08 -23.08
C HIS A 76 -18.30 14.46 -23.08
N GLU A 77 -19.62 14.49 -23.07
CA GLU A 77 -20.42 15.73 -22.98
C GLU A 77 -20.19 16.42 -21.63
N ALA A 78 -20.31 15.68 -20.51
CA ALA A 78 -20.12 16.20 -19.16
C ALA A 78 -18.72 16.80 -18.95
N LEU A 79 -17.70 16.20 -19.57
CA LEU A 79 -16.30 16.64 -19.42
C LEU A 79 -15.82 17.60 -20.51
N GLU A 80 -16.70 18.01 -21.43
CA GLU A 80 -16.35 18.83 -22.59
C GLU A 80 -15.15 18.24 -23.35
N TYR A 81 -15.20 16.92 -23.60
CA TYR A 81 -14.11 16.18 -24.24
C TYR A 81 -13.90 16.69 -25.68
N LYS A 82 -12.64 17.00 -26.01
CA LYS A 82 -12.33 17.55 -27.32
C LYS A 82 -12.02 16.44 -28.32
N GLU A 83 -12.58 16.56 -29.52
CA GLU A 83 -12.28 15.67 -30.63
C GLU A 83 -10.77 15.64 -30.90
N GLY A 84 -10.16 14.42 -30.94
CA GLY A 84 -8.71 14.23 -31.08
C GLY A 84 -7.95 14.07 -29.76
N GLN A 85 -8.58 14.22 -28.62
CA GLN A 85 -7.99 13.88 -27.33
C GLN A 85 -7.96 12.35 -27.20
N LYS A 86 -6.77 11.76 -27.04
CA LYS A 86 -6.58 10.30 -27.01
C LYS A 86 -6.93 9.68 -25.68
N GLU A 87 -6.89 10.46 -24.61
CA GLU A 87 -6.97 9.96 -23.24
C GLU A 87 -7.52 11.06 -22.32
N LEU A 88 -8.38 10.68 -21.39
CA LEU A 88 -8.83 11.53 -20.30
C LEU A 88 -7.92 11.32 -19.09
N LYS A 89 -7.15 12.35 -18.73
CA LYS A 89 -6.28 12.35 -17.51
C LYS A 89 -6.86 13.24 -16.44
N PHE A 90 -6.59 12.93 -15.18
CA PHE A 90 -7.02 13.73 -14.04
C PHE A 90 -6.64 15.22 -14.18
N LYS A 91 -5.46 15.53 -14.76
CA LYS A 91 -5.07 16.93 -15.05
C LYS A 91 -6.07 17.70 -15.95
N HIS A 92 -6.87 17.01 -16.75
CA HIS A 92 -7.88 17.63 -17.57
C HIS A 92 -9.16 17.96 -16.78
N LEU A 93 -9.42 17.22 -15.71
CA LEU A 93 -10.46 17.52 -14.73
C LEU A 93 -10.02 18.62 -13.76
N TYR A 94 -8.79 18.54 -13.28
CA TYR A 94 -8.20 19.45 -12.28
C TYR A 94 -7.79 20.83 -12.84
N TYR A 95 -8.05 21.05 -14.11
CA TYR A 95 -7.61 22.25 -14.83
C TYR A 95 -8.04 23.55 -14.12
N ASN A 96 -7.05 24.45 -13.86
CA ASN A 96 -7.21 25.74 -13.19
C ASN A 96 -7.71 25.70 -11.73
N SER A 97 -7.71 24.56 -11.06
CA SER A 97 -8.02 24.49 -9.62
C SER A 97 -6.74 24.76 -8.81
N ALA A 98 -6.83 25.62 -7.80
CA ALA A 98 -5.70 25.98 -6.94
C ALA A 98 -5.36 24.84 -5.97
N ASP A 99 -6.37 24.11 -5.52
CA ASP A 99 -6.30 23.01 -4.55
C ASP A 99 -7.45 22.01 -4.76
N PHE A 100 -7.44 20.94 -3.97
CA PHE A 100 -8.45 19.89 -4.04
C PHE A 100 -9.86 20.40 -3.70
N VAL A 101 -10.00 21.33 -2.74
CA VAL A 101 -11.30 21.88 -2.35
C VAL A 101 -11.88 22.72 -3.51
N SER A 102 -11.04 23.55 -4.14
CA SER A 102 -11.42 24.32 -5.34
C SER A 102 -11.81 23.41 -6.50
N PHE A 103 -11.09 22.31 -6.69
CA PHE A 103 -11.44 21.30 -7.69
C PHE A 103 -12.82 20.68 -7.41
N MET A 104 -13.06 20.20 -6.18
CA MET A 104 -14.35 19.60 -5.79
C MET A 104 -15.53 20.56 -5.94
N GLY A 105 -15.32 21.87 -5.82
CA GLY A 105 -16.30 22.90 -6.09
C GLY A 105 -16.47 23.26 -7.59
N SER A 106 -15.67 22.68 -8.46
CA SER A 106 -15.72 22.98 -9.89
C SER A 106 -16.88 22.28 -10.60
N LYS A 107 -17.39 22.91 -11.67
CA LYS A 107 -18.43 22.33 -12.52
C LYS A 107 -18.03 20.96 -13.06
N ARG A 108 -16.78 20.80 -13.51
CA ARG A 108 -16.28 19.52 -14.08
C ARG A 108 -16.25 18.40 -13.06
N ALA A 109 -15.80 18.67 -11.82
CA ALA A 109 -15.82 17.68 -10.75
C ALA A 109 -17.26 17.23 -10.46
N THR A 110 -18.18 18.19 -10.34
CA THR A 110 -19.61 17.91 -10.09
C THR A 110 -20.19 17.06 -11.21
N GLU A 111 -20.02 17.44 -12.46
CA GLU A 111 -20.56 16.70 -13.63
C GLU A 111 -19.96 15.29 -13.74
N PHE A 112 -18.66 15.15 -13.48
CA PHE A 112 -18.02 13.83 -13.45
C PHE A 112 -18.58 12.94 -12.33
N LEU A 113 -18.74 13.47 -11.13
CA LEU A 113 -19.26 12.70 -10.00
C LEU A 113 -20.73 12.34 -10.17
N GLU A 114 -21.54 13.25 -10.75
CA GLU A 114 -22.93 12.97 -11.09
C GLU A 114 -23.06 11.91 -12.18
N TRP A 115 -22.17 11.93 -13.18
CA TRP A 115 -22.11 10.90 -14.20
C TRP A 115 -21.72 9.55 -13.56
N LEU A 116 -20.70 9.54 -12.72
CA LEU A 116 -20.22 8.33 -12.04
C LEU A 116 -21.32 7.70 -11.16
N ASP A 117 -22.04 8.51 -10.40
CA ASP A 117 -23.15 8.06 -9.55
C ASP A 117 -24.28 7.40 -10.38
N LYS A 118 -24.55 7.93 -11.57
CA LYS A 118 -25.57 7.39 -12.48
C LYS A 118 -25.07 6.19 -13.31
N SER A 119 -23.76 6.05 -13.44
CA SER A 119 -23.15 5.02 -14.31
C SER A 119 -23.30 3.59 -13.78
N GLY A 120 -23.57 3.39 -12.48
CA GLY A 120 -23.54 2.07 -11.85
C GLY A 120 -22.14 1.47 -11.70
N LEU A 121 -21.09 2.26 -11.94
CA LEU A 121 -19.70 1.89 -11.68
C LEU A 121 -19.36 2.12 -10.21
N TYR A 122 -18.40 1.33 -9.72
CA TYR A 122 -17.83 1.48 -8.40
C TYR A 122 -16.41 2.01 -8.53
N ILE A 123 -15.99 2.89 -7.61
CA ILE A 123 -14.59 3.24 -7.43
C ILE A 123 -13.96 2.18 -6.54
N HIS A 124 -12.81 1.67 -6.97
CA HIS A 124 -11.98 0.78 -6.17
C HIS A 124 -10.57 1.35 -6.06
N TYR A 125 -10.00 1.34 -4.86
CA TYR A 125 -8.61 1.76 -4.66
C TYR A 125 -7.97 1.04 -3.48
N SER A 126 -6.65 0.97 -3.54
CA SER A 126 -5.76 0.59 -2.45
C SER A 126 -4.61 1.58 -2.44
N ALA A 127 -4.34 2.17 -1.29
CA ALA A 127 -3.27 3.14 -1.12
C ALA A 127 -2.26 2.64 -0.09
N LEU A 128 -1.00 2.92 -0.33
CA LEU A 128 0.10 2.56 0.54
C LEU A 128 1.08 3.72 0.67
N ASN A 129 1.30 4.20 1.88
CA ASN A 129 2.40 5.12 2.14
C ASN A 129 3.73 4.36 2.14
N ASN A 130 4.70 4.81 1.32
CA ASN A 130 5.96 4.11 1.15
C ASN A 130 6.79 4.04 2.43
N LEU A 131 6.86 5.13 3.21
CA LEU A 131 7.59 5.14 4.46
C LEU A 131 6.91 4.25 5.50
N PHE A 132 5.60 4.36 5.67
CA PHE A 132 4.84 3.50 6.59
C PHE A 132 5.10 2.02 6.30
N TYR A 133 4.95 1.62 5.05
CA TYR A 133 5.17 0.23 4.64
C TYR A 133 6.61 -0.24 4.89
N SER A 134 7.58 0.66 4.72
CA SER A 134 8.98 0.35 4.97
C SER A 134 9.31 0.11 6.45
N LEU A 135 8.47 0.57 7.38
CA LEU A 135 8.72 0.48 8.83
C LEU A 135 7.94 -0.66 9.50
N VAL A 136 6.84 -1.14 8.87
CA VAL A 136 5.93 -2.09 9.53
C VAL A 136 6.60 -3.40 9.93
N ASP A 137 7.61 -3.86 9.20
CA ASP A 137 8.34 -5.09 9.47
C ASP A 137 9.11 -5.06 10.80
N ILE A 138 9.47 -3.86 11.30
CA ILE A 138 10.05 -3.70 12.64
C ILE A 138 9.00 -4.14 13.68
N VAL A 139 7.77 -3.65 13.56
CA VAL A 139 6.67 -3.97 14.49
C VAL A 139 6.25 -5.44 14.33
N ASP A 140 6.13 -5.90 13.08
CA ASP A 140 5.72 -7.28 12.79
C ASP A 140 6.73 -8.30 13.31
N SER A 141 8.03 -7.95 13.38
CA SER A 141 9.06 -8.79 14.01
C SER A 141 8.85 -9.01 15.52
N LEU A 142 8.04 -8.17 16.16
CA LEU A 142 7.77 -8.26 17.60
C LEU A 142 6.59 -9.18 17.96
N TRP A 143 5.88 -9.68 16.96
CA TRP A 143 4.71 -10.56 17.15
C TRP A 143 5.01 -11.80 17.99
N GLU A 144 6.09 -12.51 17.70
CA GLU A 144 6.42 -13.76 18.38
C GLU A 144 6.71 -13.54 19.88
N THR A 145 7.27 -12.38 20.21
CA THR A 145 7.63 -12.02 21.59
C THR A 145 6.48 -11.41 22.37
N HIS A 146 5.50 -10.81 21.69
CA HIS A 146 4.40 -10.06 22.31
C HIS A 146 3.04 -10.33 21.65
N PRO A 147 2.57 -11.58 21.60
CA PRO A 147 1.33 -11.93 20.89
C PRO A 147 0.08 -11.25 21.48
N MET A 148 0.12 -10.85 22.76
CA MET A 148 -0.99 -10.13 23.40
C MET A 148 -1.19 -8.71 22.86
N CYS A 149 -0.18 -8.14 22.23
CA CYS A 149 -0.24 -6.78 21.68
C CYS A 149 -0.82 -6.71 20.25
N ILE A 150 -1.23 -7.83 19.68
CA ILE A 150 -1.76 -7.94 18.32
C ILE A 150 -2.91 -6.96 18.05
N MET A 151 -3.79 -6.77 19.03
CA MET A 151 -4.94 -5.87 18.91
C MET A 151 -4.54 -4.39 18.78
N TYR A 152 -3.29 -4.04 19.13
CA TYR A 152 -2.74 -2.68 19.06
C TYR A 152 -1.70 -2.51 17.97
N PHE A 153 -1.48 -3.51 17.12
CA PHE A 153 -0.41 -3.45 16.10
C PHE A 153 -0.55 -2.29 15.14
N TRP A 154 -1.78 -1.96 14.73
CA TRP A 154 -2.02 -0.79 13.88
C TRP A 154 -1.66 0.52 14.59
N ASP A 155 -2.06 0.66 15.86
CA ASP A 155 -1.76 1.85 16.66
C ASP A 155 -0.24 1.97 16.90
N ILE A 156 0.45 0.85 17.13
CA ILE A 156 1.91 0.80 17.31
C ILE A 156 2.62 1.16 16.01
N LYS A 157 2.17 0.63 14.86
CA LYS A 157 2.72 0.95 13.54
C LYS A 157 2.55 2.44 13.21
N ASN A 158 1.38 3.00 13.49
CA ASN A 158 1.12 4.44 13.33
C ASN A 158 2.02 5.27 14.25
N ALA A 159 2.17 4.89 15.51
CA ALA A 159 3.04 5.61 16.45
C ALA A 159 4.51 5.61 16.01
N LEU A 160 5.02 4.50 15.49
CA LEU A 160 6.36 4.43 14.90
C LEU A 160 6.49 5.32 13.66
N TYR A 161 5.48 5.32 12.79
CA TYR A 161 5.47 6.15 11.60
C TYR A 161 5.46 7.65 11.96
N ASP A 162 4.56 8.08 12.86
CA ASP A 162 4.46 9.47 13.31
C ASP A 162 5.78 9.93 13.95
N PHE A 163 6.35 9.11 14.82
CA PHE A 163 7.66 9.36 15.41
C PHE A 163 8.77 9.50 14.35
N THR A 164 8.73 8.65 13.34
CA THR A 164 9.71 8.71 12.24
C THR A 164 9.56 9.99 11.41
N ILE A 165 8.35 10.46 11.16
CA ILE A 165 8.12 11.73 10.47
C ILE A 165 8.66 12.92 11.27
N GLU A 166 8.44 12.92 12.59
CA GLU A 166 8.89 14.01 13.47
C GLU A 166 10.41 14.04 13.67
N HIS A 167 11.07 12.86 13.69
CA HIS A 167 12.49 12.68 13.95
C HIS A 167 13.21 11.99 12.78
N GLN A 168 12.84 12.37 11.56
CA GLN A 168 13.21 11.66 10.34
C GLN A 168 14.73 11.42 10.22
N ASP A 169 15.54 12.46 10.39
CA ASP A 169 16.97 12.36 10.18
C ASP A 169 17.63 11.37 11.15
N GLU A 170 17.24 11.39 12.43
CA GLU A 170 17.82 10.53 13.45
C GLU A 170 17.40 9.07 13.27
N VAL A 171 16.13 8.83 12.91
CA VAL A 171 15.64 7.46 12.63
C VAL A 171 16.33 6.91 11.38
N ILE A 172 16.42 7.70 10.30
CA ILE A 172 17.08 7.28 9.06
C ILE A 172 18.55 6.94 9.31
N ASP A 173 19.25 7.73 10.11
CA ASP A 173 20.64 7.47 10.48
C ASP A 173 20.80 6.10 11.16
N ILE A 174 19.87 5.72 12.05
CA ILE A 174 19.86 4.39 12.66
C ILE A 174 19.62 3.32 11.58
N LEU A 175 18.61 3.51 10.70
CA LEU A 175 18.30 2.55 9.65
C LEU A 175 19.49 2.32 8.72
N ILE A 176 20.19 3.38 8.31
CA ILE A 176 21.39 3.30 7.44
C ILE A 176 22.52 2.57 8.15
N ARG A 177 22.85 2.95 9.40
CA ARG A 177 23.94 2.31 10.15
C ARG A 177 23.75 0.81 10.32
N HIS A 178 22.51 0.38 10.46
CA HIS A 178 22.14 -1.02 10.60
C HIS A 178 21.77 -1.73 9.28
N THR A 179 22.00 -1.07 8.14
CA THR A 179 21.70 -1.63 6.79
C THR A 179 20.27 -2.17 6.66
N TYR A 180 19.32 -1.50 7.35
CA TYR A 180 17.93 -1.90 7.36
C TYR A 180 17.36 -2.04 5.93
N PRO A 181 16.56 -3.07 5.60
CA PRO A 181 15.96 -4.09 6.48
C PRO A 181 16.80 -5.39 6.60
N ASP A 182 18.12 -5.35 6.49
CA ASP A 182 19.00 -6.49 6.71
C ASP A 182 19.85 -6.29 7.98
N VAL A 183 19.18 -6.17 9.12
CA VAL A 183 19.81 -5.87 10.42
C VAL A 183 20.60 -7.07 10.94
N LYS A 184 21.94 -6.94 11.00
CA LYS A 184 22.81 -8.01 11.50
C LYS A 184 22.96 -7.97 13.03
N ASP A 185 23.10 -6.79 13.61
CA ASP A 185 23.15 -6.58 15.07
C ASP A 185 21.79 -6.07 15.58
N THR A 186 20.87 -7.00 15.75
CA THR A 186 19.51 -6.70 16.24
C THR A 186 19.50 -6.17 17.67
N VAL A 187 20.48 -6.53 18.46
CA VAL A 187 20.62 -6.05 19.86
C VAL A 187 20.93 -4.55 19.86
N SER A 188 21.97 -4.14 19.15
CA SER A 188 22.36 -2.74 19.02
C SER A 188 21.24 -1.92 18.38
N PHE A 189 20.64 -2.40 17.30
CA PHE A 189 19.50 -1.74 16.64
C PHE A 189 18.35 -1.46 17.60
N CYS A 190 17.90 -2.46 18.35
CA CYS A 190 16.83 -2.30 19.34
C CYS A 190 17.15 -1.26 20.40
N TYR A 191 18.36 -1.28 20.95
CA TYR A 191 18.74 -0.33 22.01
C TYR A 191 18.92 1.08 21.46
N GLU A 192 19.52 1.27 20.30
CA GLU A 192 19.67 2.60 19.69
C GLU A 192 18.30 3.24 19.40
N LEU A 193 17.36 2.47 18.85
CA LEU A 193 16.01 2.97 18.62
C LEU A 193 15.23 3.21 19.92
N CYS A 194 15.41 2.36 20.95
CA CYS A 194 14.87 2.59 22.28
C CYS A 194 15.41 3.88 22.92
N ASP A 195 16.70 4.14 22.79
CA ASP A 195 17.34 5.33 23.36
C ASP A 195 16.88 6.59 22.64
N LEU A 196 16.72 6.54 21.31
CA LEU A 196 16.17 7.64 20.53
C LEU A 196 14.73 7.95 20.96
N ILE A 197 13.87 6.95 21.08
CA ILE A 197 12.48 7.12 21.54
C ILE A 197 12.49 7.71 22.96
N SER A 198 13.34 7.21 23.86
CA SER A 198 13.42 7.69 25.23
C SER A 198 13.85 9.15 25.34
N LYS A 199 14.66 9.64 24.39
CA LYS A 199 15.09 11.04 24.31
C LYS A 199 13.94 12.02 24.11
N TYR A 200 12.91 11.58 23.39
CA TYR A 200 11.78 12.43 22.96
C TYR A 200 10.45 12.06 23.63
N ASN A 201 10.37 10.91 24.28
CA ASN A 201 9.12 10.48 24.93
C ASN A 201 8.99 11.17 26.29
N ASP A 202 8.04 12.07 26.44
CA ASP A 202 7.73 12.73 27.71
C ASP A 202 6.81 11.83 28.55
N ASP A 203 7.19 11.53 29.79
CA ASP A 203 6.47 10.68 30.74
C ASP A 203 5.16 11.30 31.28
N SER A 204 4.60 12.31 30.63
CA SER A 204 3.36 12.95 31.08
C SER A 204 2.13 12.06 30.89
N ILE A 205 1.23 12.04 31.87
CA ILE A 205 0.07 11.13 32.03
C ILE A 205 -0.98 11.26 30.89
N TYR A 206 -0.93 12.30 30.09
CA TYR A 206 -1.78 12.55 28.91
C TYR A 206 -1.06 12.28 27.59
N ASN A 207 -0.16 11.35 27.61
CA ASN A 207 0.81 11.17 26.55
C ASN A 207 0.17 10.56 25.30
N PRO A 208 0.18 11.24 24.12
CA PRO A 208 -0.04 10.60 22.82
C PRO A 208 1.00 9.52 22.51
N GLY A 209 2.03 9.37 23.36
CA GLY A 209 3.08 8.36 23.29
C GLY A 209 2.79 6.99 23.90
N PHE A 210 1.56 6.69 24.36
CA PHE A 210 1.29 5.35 24.94
C PHE A 210 1.70 4.20 24.01
N PHE A 211 1.33 4.24 22.77
CA PHE A 211 1.68 3.18 21.80
C PHE A 211 3.16 3.20 21.42
N LEU A 212 3.78 4.39 21.39
CA LEU A 212 5.21 4.53 21.17
C LEU A 212 6.00 3.96 22.36
N GLU A 213 5.57 4.22 23.61
CA GLU A 213 6.17 3.63 24.79
C GLU A 213 5.97 2.09 24.83
N LEU A 214 4.80 1.61 24.48
CA LEU A 214 4.53 0.18 24.33
C LEU A 214 5.50 -0.44 23.32
N PHE A 215 5.66 0.18 22.15
CA PHE A 215 6.62 -0.23 21.13
C PHE A 215 8.05 -0.27 21.68
N ARG A 216 8.47 0.79 22.40
CA ARG A 216 9.79 0.86 23.01
C ARG A 216 10.04 -0.29 24.00
N GLN A 217 9.05 -0.65 24.83
CA GLN A 217 9.15 -1.79 25.76
C GLN A 217 9.23 -3.13 25.00
N MET A 218 8.50 -3.28 23.93
CA MET A 218 8.55 -4.47 23.08
C MET A 218 9.93 -4.61 22.41
N LEU A 219 10.47 -3.52 21.84
CA LEU A 219 11.82 -3.48 21.29
C LEU A 219 12.89 -3.85 22.32
N LYS A 220 12.79 -3.30 23.54
CA LYS A 220 13.72 -3.60 24.63
C LYS A 220 13.69 -5.08 25.01
N ALA A 221 12.51 -5.70 24.98
CA ALA A 221 12.39 -7.13 25.22
C ALA A 221 12.97 -7.96 24.07
N ALA A 222 12.69 -7.56 22.81
CA ALA A 222 13.26 -8.22 21.62
C ALA A 222 14.77 -8.11 21.55
N GLY A 223 15.34 -6.95 21.95
CA GLY A 223 16.78 -6.74 22.04
C GLY A 223 17.49 -7.72 23.01
N LYS A 224 16.82 -8.15 24.07
CA LYS A 224 17.37 -9.19 24.98
C LYS A 224 17.41 -10.58 24.32
N ILE A 225 16.53 -10.83 23.36
CA ILE A 225 16.44 -12.11 22.64
C ILE A 225 17.36 -12.10 21.41
N GLY A 226 17.57 -10.93 20.80
CA GLY A 226 18.42 -10.75 19.62
C GLY A 226 17.78 -11.27 18.32
N LYS A 227 16.43 -11.28 18.21
CA LYS A 227 15.72 -11.75 17.01
C LYS A 227 14.66 -10.77 16.57
N LEU A 228 14.72 -10.41 15.28
CA LEU A 228 13.72 -9.60 14.56
C LEU A 228 13.52 -10.23 13.17
N PRO A 229 12.69 -11.27 13.04
CA PRO A 229 12.69 -12.17 11.89
C PRO A 229 12.37 -11.51 10.55
N PHE A 230 11.56 -10.43 10.53
CA PHE A 230 11.19 -9.77 9.27
C PHE A 230 12.19 -8.72 8.80
N ILE A 231 13.20 -8.36 9.65
CA ILE A 231 14.25 -7.41 9.29
C ILE A 231 15.65 -8.03 9.34
N GLN A 232 15.75 -9.33 9.12
CA GLN A 232 16.99 -10.09 9.00
C GLN A 232 16.99 -10.88 7.70
N ASP A 233 18.17 -11.12 7.13
CA ASP A 233 18.36 -11.90 5.89
C ASP A 233 17.63 -11.31 4.66
N ASN A 234 17.46 -9.99 4.63
CA ASN A 234 16.89 -9.23 3.53
C ASN A 234 18.00 -8.64 2.60
N GLU A 235 17.62 -7.87 1.61
CA GLU A 235 18.53 -7.09 0.78
C GLU A 235 18.90 -5.79 1.52
N PRO A 236 20.20 -5.54 1.85
CA PRO A 236 20.60 -4.37 2.59
C PRO A 236 20.10 -3.06 1.96
N ASN A 237 19.58 -2.16 2.79
CA ASN A 237 19.06 -0.85 2.42
C ASN A 237 17.85 -0.86 1.46
N MET A 238 17.37 -2.01 1.00
CA MET A 238 16.25 -2.10 0.07
C MET A 238 14.92 -2.17 0.82
N LEU A 239 14.21 -1.05 0.91
CA LEU A 239 12.95 -0.93 1.65
C LEU A 239 11.76 -1.51 0.88
N ILE A 240 11.58 -1.07 -0.37
CA ILE A 240 10.55 -1.60 -1.27
C ILE A 240 11.23 -1.97 -2.58
N LYS A 241 11.20 -3.24 -2.91
CA LYS A 241 11.80 -3.76 -4.14
C LYS A 241 10.84 -3.69 -5.32
N GLU A 242 9.57 -3.93 -5.08
CA GLU A 242 8.53 -4.05 -6.09
C GLU A 242 7.13 -4.08 -5.46
N TYR A 243 6.13 -3.65 -6.21
CA TYR A 243 4.74 -3.54 -5.73
C TYR A 243 3.84 -4.70 -6.15
N TYR A 244 4.37 -5.77 -6.74
CA TYR A 244 3.55 -6.86 -7.28
C TYR A 244 2.61 -7.52 -6.25
N LEU A 245 2.96 -7.47 -4.97
CA LEU A 245 2.14 -8.04 -3.89
C LEU A 245 0.77 -7.33 -3.77
N PHE A 246 0.69 -6.04 -4.10
CA PHE A 246 -0.58 -5.30 -4.08
C PHE A 246 -1.52 -5.77 -5.18
N TYR A 247 -0.98 -6.08 -6.36
CA TYR A 247 -1.74 -6.66 -7.46
C TYR A 247 -2.20 -8.07 -7.13
N LEU A 248 -1.30 -8.86 -6.56
CA LEU A 248 -1.58 -10.24 -6.14
C LEU A 248 -2.70 -10.28 -5.09
N GLU A 249 -2.59 -9.44 -4.07
CA GLU A 249 -3.59 -9.34 -3.00
C GLU A 249 -5.00 -9.02 -3.53
N ARG A 250 -5.13 -8.16 -4.56
CA ARG A 250 -6.43 -7.92 -5.20
C ARG A 250 -7.00 -9.19 -5.82
N CYS A 251 -6.16 -9.95 -6.52
CA CYS A 251 -6.55 -11.23 -7.10
C CYS A 251 -6.94 -12.27 -6.04
N GLU A 252 -6.31 -12.24 -4.88
CA GLU A 252 -6.63 -13.14 -3.76
C GLU A 252 -7.93 -12.74 -3.06
N ILE A 253 -8.10 -11.45 -2.74
CA ILE A 253 -9.28 -10.94 -2.01
C ILE A 253 -10.56 -11.12 -2.85
N PHE A 254 -10.49 -10.86 -4.15
CA PHE A 254 -11.63 -10.90 -5.07
C PHE A 254 -11.50 -12.06 -6.07
N SER A 255 -11.25 -13.25 -5.55
CA SER A 255 -10.91 -14.46 -6.35
C SER A 255 -11.95 -14.88 -7.39
N LYS A 256 -13.20 -14.44 -7.26
CA LYS A 256 -14.28 -14.71 -8.22
C LYS A 256 -14.43 -13.64 -9.30
N SER A 257 -13.67 -12.58 -9.21
CA SER A 257 -13.76 -11.43 -10.11
C SER A 257 -12.68 -11.47 -11.19
N LEU A 258 -12.89 -10.76 -12.27
CA LEU A 258 -11.88 -10.54 -13.31
C LEU A 258 -11.09 -9.26 -13.01
N HIS A 259 -9.76 -9.35 -13.05
CA HIS A 259 -8.86 -8.22 -12.81
C HIS A 259 -8.16 -7.84 -14.12
N ILE A 260 -8.29 -6.60 -14.52
CA ILE A 260 -7.68 -6.02 -15.72
C ILE A 260 -6.74 -4.91 -15.28
N PHE A 261 -5.45 -5.16 -15.38
CA PHE A 261 -4.40 -4.22 -15.01
C PHE A 261 -3.83 -3.53 -16.26
N ASP A 262 -3.43 -2.26 -16.12
CA ASP A 262 -2.62 -1.63 -17.15
C ASP A 262 -1.24 -2.30 -17.28
N GLU A 263 -0.56 -2.16 -18.41
CA GLU A 263 0.69 -2.86 -18.71
C GLU A 263 1.82 -2.40 -17.77
N GLU A 264 2.16 -3.24 -16.78
CA GLU A 264 3.36 -3.10 -15.94
C GLU A 264 4.21 -4.38 -16.05
N LYS A 265 5.21 -4.33 -16.94
CA LYS A 265 6.01 -5.52 -17.31
C LYS A 265 6.75 -6.18 -16.16
N ALA A 266 7.18 -5.40 -15.16
CA ALA A 266 7.88 -5.94 -14.00
C ALA A 266 6.91 -6.77 -13.13
N VAL A 267 5.71 -6.25 -12.89
CA VAL A 267 4.65 -6.93 -12.15
C VAL A 267 4.15 -8.17 -12.91
N GLU A 268 3.85 -8.02 -14.21
CA GLU A 268 3.41 -9.13 -15.07
C GLU A 268 4.41 -10.29 -15.04
N LYS A 269 5.70 -10.01 -15.18
CA LYS A 269 6.78 -11.01 -15.08
C LYS A 269 6.81 -11.70 -13.73
N LYS A 270 6.49 -11.02 -12.65
CA LYS A 270 6.45 -11.63 -11.30
C LYS A 270 5.22 -12.49 -11.14
N LEU A 271 4.04 -11.97 -11.48
CA LEU A 271 2.78 -12.70 -11.37
C LEU A 271 2.75 -13.93 -12.26
N SER A 272 3.38 -13.92 -13.42
CA SER A 272 3.49 -15.10 -14.30
C SER A 272 4.21 -16.30 -13.66
N ASN A 273 4.98 -16.08 -12.60
CA ASN A 273 5.63 -17.13 -11.82
C ASN A 273 4.80 -17.61 -10.62
N ILE A 274 3.61 -17.03 -10.41
CA ILE A 274 2.70 -17.34 -9.31
C ILE A 274 1.43 -17.94 -9.91
N GLN A 275 1.01 -19.09 -9.36
CA GLN A 275 -0.22 -19.75 -9.75
C GLN A 275 -1.19 -19.74 -8.59
N LEU A 276 -2.27 -18.99 -8.75
CA LEU A 276 -3.39 -18.95 -7.79
C LEU A 276 -4.32 -20.13 -8.04
N TYR A 277 -4.82 -20.74 -6.98
CA TYR A 277 -5.86 -21.77 -7.07
C TYR A 277 -6.84 -21.68 -5.90
N GLU A 278 -8.07 -22.10 -6.15
CA GLU A 278 -9.15 -22.15 -5.18
C GLU A 278 -9.97 -23.45 -5.42
N HIS A 279 -10.32 -24.18 -4.36
CA HIS A 279 -11.02 -25.46 -4.43
C HIS A 279 -10.35 -26.45 -5.41
N GLY A 280 -9.02 -26.45 -5.45
CA GLY A 280 -8.24 -27.31 -6.34
C GLY A 280 -8.23 -26.89 -7.82
N LYS A 281 -8.89 -25.78 -8.19
CA LYS A 281 -8.92 -25.25 -9.56
C LYS A 281 -7.98 -24.07 -9.70
N ILE A 282 -7.24 -24.03 -10.81
CA ILE A 282 -6.39 -22.89 -11.17
C ILE A 282 -7.27 -21.70 -11.52
N LEU A 283 -6.94 -20.54 -10.96
CA LEU A 283 -7.57 -19.27 -11.26
C LEU A 283 -6.82 -18.58 -12.40
N ASN A 284 -7.56 -18.24 -13.47
CA ASN A 284 -7.09 -17.45 -14.61
C ASN A 284 -7.97 -16.20 -14.72
N HIS A 285 -7.94 -15.36 -13.70
CA HIS A 285 -8.88 -14.28 -13.49
C HIS A 285 -8.22 -12.90 -13.48
N TYR A 286 -6.99 -12.79 -13.97
CA TYR A 286 -6.34 -11.50 -14.21
C TYR A 286 -5.65 -11.48 -15.58
N LYS A 287 -5.51 -10.27 -16.13
CA LYS A 287 -4.75 -9.99 -17.35
C LYS A 287 -4.15 -8.59 -17.29
N PHE A 288 -3.05 -8.40 -18.04
CA PHE A 288 -2.47 -7.09 -18.32
C PHE A 288 -2.85 -6.67 -19.73
N VAL A 289 -3.17 -5.40 -19.93
CA VAL A 289 -3.59 -4.83 -21.21
C VAL A 289 -2.87 -3.49 -21.42
N LYS A 290 -2.67 -3.11 -22.68
CA LYS A 290 -2.13 -1.78 -22.98
C LYS A 290 -3.23 -0.74 -22.91
N SER A 291 -2.91 0.46 -22.42
CA SER A 291 -3.83 1.59 -22.21
C SER A 291 -4.68 2.00 -23.44
N HIS A 292 -4.44 1.42 -24.60
CA HIS A 292 -5.19 1.70 -25.85
C HIS A 292 -5.99 0.50 -26.35
N GLU A 293 -6.00 -0.61 -25.63
CA GLU A 293 -6.67 -1.87 -26.01
C GLU A 293 -7.92 -2.16 -25.15
N ASN A 294 -8.33 -1.21 -24.33
CA ASN A 294 -9.50 -1.28 -23.42
C ASN A 294 -10.72 -0.62 -24.04
#